data_4ef17946ff6a7317714a95134ac76cdd
#
_entry.id   4ef17946ff6a7317714a95134ac76cdd
#
_cell.length_a   1.000
_cell.length_b   1.000
_cell.length_c   1.000
_cell.angle_alpha   90.00
_cell.angle_beta   90.00
_cell.angle_gamma   90.00
#
_symmetry.space_group_name_H-M   'P 1'
#
loop_
_entity.id
_entity.type
_entity.pdbx_description
1 polymer ?
#
loop_
_entity_poly.entity_id
_entity_poly.type
_entity_poly.pdbx_seq_one_letter_code
_entity_poly.pdbx_strand_id
1 'polypeptide(L)'
;MKRRSLLASLCVLPLASCQGESATVRFKVIASATVNGRPIESSSVMEITYSKVTHSLLGTGGATRLCGEALIFDLDGRGTVYILPVQHPPESSLSQVYEYGMLTTLGVKNGIGSLTEQDFATLRGANGRHSFRLYGTARLPSFVAFNDERDPKTIFEIPPPELDRYFPGVRFKSLDIQITNEPLTEKLRERLPWLKNANDPNIFPRDPRATRRPNSELPLSHMITPARFFGDGSR
;
A
#
# COMPACT_ATOMS: atom_id res chain seq x y z
N MET A 1 24.32 -6.08 69.78
CA MET A 1 23.09 -5.73 69.00
C MET A 1 23.33 -6.04 67.52
N LYS A 2 22.78 -7.14 66.99
CA LYS A 2 22.95 -7.57 65.60
C LYS A 2 21.71 -7.09 64.79
N ARG A 3 21.90 -6.14 63.88
CA ARG A 3 20.85 -5.71 62.93
C ARG A 3 20.72 -6.74 61.82
N ARG A 4 19.57 -7.36 61.71
CA ARG A 4 19.15 -8.26 60.61
C ARG A 4 18.58 -7.36 59.50
N SER A 5 19.27 -7.33 58.35
CA SER A 5 18.74 -6.71 57.12
C SER A 5 17.79 -7.71 56.43
N LEU A 6 16.52 -7.35 56.33
CA LEU A 6 15.53 -8.04 55.52
C LEU A 6 15.71 -7.56 54.06
N LEU A 7 16.19 -8.44 53.19
CA LEU A 7 16.14 -8.26 51.74
C LEU A 7 14.72 -8.58 51.25
N ALA A 8 13.97 -7.55 50.90
CA ALA A 8 12.69 -7.69 50.21
C ALA A 8 12.97 -8.03 48.73
N SER A 9 12.77 -9.29 48.37
CA SER A 9 12.83 -9.75 46.97
C SER A 9 11.60 -9.26 46.23
N LEU A 10 11.77 -8.24 45.41
CA LEU A 10 10.70 -7.72 44.53
C LEU A 10 10.55 -8.68 43.34
N CYS A 11 9.54 -9.56 43.39
CA CYS A 11 9.13 -10.35 42.23
C CYS A 11 8.55 -9.43 41.17
N VAL A 12 9.35 -9.05 40.17
CA VAL A 12 8.88 -8.43 38.95
C VAL A 12 8.19 -9.52 38.13
N LEU A 13 6.86 -9.61 38.26
CA LEU A 13 6.03 -10.40 37.33
C LEU A 13 6.12 -9.75 35.96
N PRO A 14 6.52 -10.48 34.91
CA PRO A 14 6.41 -9.95 33.54
C PRO A 14 4.91 -9.79 33.27
N LEU A 15 4.48 -8.55 33.07
CA LEU A 15 3.18 -8.25 32.46
C LEU A 15 3.23 -8.82 31.04
N ALA A 16 2.81 -10.08 30.88
CA ALA A 16 2.51 -10.62 29.56
C ALA A 16 1.36 -9.77 29.01
N SER A 17 1.70 -8.72 28.26
CA SER A 17 0.71 -8.00 27.46
C SER A 17 0.08 -9.03 26.53
N CYS A 18 -1.24 -9.18 26.59
CA CYS A 18 -2.03 -9.88 25.58
C CYS A 18 -1.93 -9.09 24.27
N GLN A 19 -0.77 -9.11 23.64
CA GLN A 19 -0.63 -8.67 22.26
C GLN A 19 -1.23 -9.79 21.42
N GLY A 20 -2.38 -9.50 20.79
CA GLY A 20 -2.95 -10.37 19.78
C GLY A 20 -1.89 -10.72 18.73
N GLU A 21 -2.02 -11.88 18.08
CA GLU A 21 -1.09 -12.28 17.02
C GLU A 21 -1.01 -11.20 15.94
N SER A 22 0.19 -10.80 15.61
CA SER A 22 0.46 -9.82 14.56
C SER A 22 1.76 -10.13 13.83
N ALA A 23 1.84 -9.69 12.58
CA ALA A 23 3.06 -9.70 11.78
C ALA A 23 3.16 -8.39 10.98
N THR A 24 4.33 -7.80 11.00
CA THR A 24 4.65 -6.62 10.20
C THR A 24 5.64 -7.01 9.11
N VAL A 25 5.32 -6.68 7.87
CA VAL A 25 6.16 -6.93 6.70
C VAL A 25 6.48 -5.59 6.06
N ARG A 26 7.76 -5.22 6.06
CA ARG A 26 8.25 -4.05 5.34
C ARG A 26 8.84 -4.49 4.02
N PHE A 27 8.46 -3.79 2.95
CA PHE A 27 8.81 -4.18 1.59
C PHE A 27 8.97 -2.96 0.68
N LYS A 28 9.78 -3.14 -0.32
CA LYS A 28 9.97 -2.21 -1.42
C LYS A 28 9.09 -2.68 -2.58
N VAL A 29 8.17 -1.83 -3.02
CA VAL A 29 7.49 -2.00 -4.31
C VAL A 29 8.43 -1.51 -5.38
N ILE A 30 8.65 -2.31 -6.43
CA ILE A 30 9.56 -2.00 -7.54
C ILE A 30 8.76 -2.08 -8.83
N ALA A 31 8.66 -0.96 -9.53
CA ALA A 31 8.08 -0.90 -10.87
C ALA A 31 9.20 -0.88 -11.91
N SER A 32 9.10 -1.76 -12.91
CA SER A 32 10.07 -1.86 -14.00
C SER A 32 9.40 -1.57 -15.33
N ALA A 33 10.09 -0.82 -16.19
CA ALA A 33 9.68 -0.53 -17.55
C ALA A 33 10.89 -0.45 -18.47
N THR A 34 10.63 -0.28 -19.78
CA THR A 34 11.67 0.14 -20.73
C THR A 34 11.29 1.47 -21.35
N VAL A 35 12.27 2.35 -21.52
CA VAL A 35 12.16 3.60 -22.27
C VAL A 35 13.06 3.51 -23.49
N ASN A 36 12.47 3.47 -24.69
CA ASN A 36 13.22 3.24 -25.94
C ASN A 36 14.13 1.99 -25.88
N GLY A 37 13.66 0.93 -25.23
CA GLY A 37 14.41 -0.32 -25.05
C GLY A 37 15.39 -0.33 -23.86
N ARG A 38 15.66 0.81 -23.21
CA ARG A 38 16.52 0.87 -22.01
C ARG A 38 15.70 0.55 -20.76
N PRO A 39 16.15 -0.35 -19.89
CA PRO A 39 15.45 -0.67 -18.66
C PRO A 39 15.52 0.50 -17.67
N ILE A 40 14.41 0.76 -16.99
CA ILE A 40 14.30 1.67 -15.86
C ILE A 40 13.56 0.99 -14.71
N GLU A 41 13.91 1.35 -13.49
CA GLU A 41 13.22 0.91 -12.28
C GLU A 41 13.03 2.11 -11.34
N SER A 42 11.89 2.13 -10.65
CA SER A 42 11.64 3.02 -9.50
C SER A 42 11.05 2.21 -8.35
N SER A 43 11.24 2.69 -7.14
CA SER A 43 10.73 1.97 -5.97
C SER A 43 10.23 2.88 -4.86
N SER A 44 9.30 2.34 -4.04
CA SER A 44 8.82 2.95 -2.81
C SER A 44 8.78 1.90 -1.71
N VAL A 45 9.21 2.27 -0.50
CA VAL A 45 9.17 1.39 0.67
C VAL A 45 7.87 1.59 1.42
N MET A 46 7.17 0.50 1.65
CA MET A 46 5.91 0.41 2.37
C MET A 46 5.99 -0.63 3.49
N GLU A 47 5.01 -0.60 4.38
CA GLU A 47 4.90 -1.56 5.48
C GLU A 47 3.45 -1.98 5.69
N ILE A 48 3.20 -3.28 5.80
CA ILE A 48 1.89 -3.81 6.15
C ILE A 48 1.99 -4.50 7.50
N THR A 49 1.09 -4.14 8.40
CA THR A 49 0.86 -4.88 9.65
C THR A 49 -0.44 -5.67 9.51
N TYR A 50 -0.34 -6.97 9.71
CA TYR A 50 -1.48 -7.88 9.83
C TYR A 50 -1.70 -8.16 11.31
N SER A 51 -2.93 -8.12 11.77
CA SER A 51 -3.28 -8.40 13.17
C SER A 51 -4.55 -9.23 13.29
N LYS A 52 -4.56 -10.11 14.27
CA LYS A 52 -5.75 -10.83 14.68
C LYS A 52 -6.54 -9.97 15.66
N VAL A 53 -7.79 -9.73 15.35
CA VAL A 53 -8.69 -8.92 16.19
C VAL A 53 -9.72 -9.85 16.78
N THR A 54 -9.79 -9.87 18.12
CA THR A 54 -10.80 -10.63 18.85
C THR A 54 -11.87 -9.66 19.34
N HIS A 55 -13.07 -9.83 18.81
CA HIS A 55 -14.26 -9.10 19.26
C HIS A 55 -15.09 -9.99 20.18
N SER A 56 -15.36 -9.54 21.39
CA SER A 56 -16.08 -10.32 22.42
C SER A 56 -17.48 -10.79 22.00
N LEU A 57 -18.11 -10.07 21.05
CA LEU A 57 -19.47 -10.36 20.57
C LEU A 57 -19.54 -10.90 19.14
N LEU A 58 -18.51 -10.66 18.31
CA LEU A 58 -18.53 -10.98 16.87
C LEU A 58 -17.52 -12.08 16.49
N GLY A 59 -16.79 -12.62 17.45
CA GLY A 59 -15.74 -13.61 17.19
C GLY A 59 -14.39 -13.01 16.85
N THR A 60 -13.55 -13.80 16.20
CA THR A 60 -12.20 -13.41 15.81
C THR A 60 -12.20 -12.99 14.33
N GLY A 61 -11.62 -11.87 14.04
CA GLY A 61 -11.40 -11.35 12.69
C GLY A 61 -9.94 -10.99 12.47
N GLY A 62 -9.65 -10.40 11.30
CA GLY A 62 -8.33 -9.85 10.99
C GLY A 62 -8.45 -8.39 10.60
N ALA A 63 -7.39 -7.66 10.86
CA ALA A 63 -7.22 -6.30 10.41
C ALA A 63 -5.85 -6.13 9.75
N THR A 64 -5.77 -5.18 8.83
CA THR A 64 -4.51 -4.75 8.22
C THR A 64 -4.34 -3.26 8.36
N ARG A 65 -3.10 -2.84 8.31
CA ARG A 65 -2.70 -1.44 8.24
C ARG A 65 -1.55 -1.32 7.28
N LEU A 66 -1.75 -0.57 6.20
CA LEU A 66 -0.71 -0.23 5.23
C LEU A 66 -0.15 1.15 5.57
N CYS A 67 1.16 1.24 5.72
CA CYS A 67 1.91 2.50 5.84
C CYS A 67 2.81 2.67 4.61
N GLY A 68 2.96 3.91 4.16
CA GLY A 68 3.77 4.26 2.98
C GLY A 68 3.00 5.15 2.03
N GLU A 69 3.59 5.41 0.88
CA GLU A 69 3.08 6.33 -0.11
C GLU A 69 3.16 5.75 -1.53
N ALA A 70 2.40 6.34 -2.47
CA ALA A 70 2.43 5.97 -3.87
C ALA A 70 3.86 5.97 -4.41
N LEU A 71 4.18 4.98 -5.23
CA LEU A 71 5.47 4.91 -5.91
C LEU A 71 5.53 5.99 -6.99
N ILE A 72 6.55 6.83 -6.95
CA ILE A 72 6.87 7.80 -7.99
C ILE A 72 7.69 7.08 -9.06
N PHE A 73 7.10 6.85 -10.23
CA PHE A 73 7.74 6.19 -11.35
C PHE A 73 8.14 7.23 -12.40
N ASP A 74 9.37 7.72 -12.30
CA ASP A 74 9.95 8.64 -13.27
C ASP A 74 10.30 7.88 -14.56
N LEU A 75 9.85 8.39 -15.69
CA LEU A 75 10.00 7.76 -17.01
C LEU A 75 11.15 8.36 -17.83
N ASP A 76 12.26 8.65 -17.19
CA ASP A 76 13.50 9.14 -17.82
C ASP A 76 13.23 10.40 -18.68
N GLY A 77 12.61 11.41 -18.04
CA GLY A 77 12.29 12.71 -18.67
C GLY A 77 11.07 12.71 -19.58
N ARG A 78 10.37 11.59 -19.74
CA ARG A 78 9.12 11.52 -20.54
C ARG A 78 7.87 11.84 -19.73
N GLY A 79 7.99 11.96 -18.42
CA GLY A 79 6.92 12.23 -17.47
C GLY A 79 7.03 11.35 -16.25
N THR A 80 6.03 11.45 -15.38
CA THR A 80 5.98 10.71 -14.12
C THR A 80 4.65 10.00 -14.01
N VAL A 81 4.69 8.74 -13.61
CA VAL A 81 3.53 7.94 -13.24
C VAL A 81 3.57 7.70 -11.73
N TYR A 82 2.43 7.81 -11.09
CA TYR A 82 2.24 7.50 -9.68
C TYR A 82 1.48 6.18 -9.57
N ILE A 83 2.10 5.19 -8.91
CA ILE A 83 1.45 3.89 -8.68
C ILE A 83 0.86 3.93 -7.27
N LEU A 84 -0.46 4.00 -7.19
CA LEU A 84 -1.20 4.21 -5.96
C LEU A 84 -1.28 2.93 -5.11
N PRO A 85 -1.37 3.02 -3.78
CA PRO A 85 -1.61 1.86 -2.93
C PRO A 85 -3.06 1.33 -2.98
N VAL A 86 -3.80 1.67 -4.02
CA VAL A 86 -5.19 1.26 -4.25
C VAL A 86 -5.38 0.85 -5.70
N GLN A 87 -6.43 0.09 -6.00
CA GLN A 87 -6.83 -0.23 -7.37
C GLN A 87 -8.15 0.45 -7.75
N HIS A 88 -8.39 0.57 -9.06
CA HIS A 88 -9.64 1.06 -9.64
C HIS A 88 -10.23 0.01 -10.60
N PRO A 89 -11.53 -0.20 -10.63
CA PRO A 89 -12.52 0.38 -9.71
C PRO A 89 -12.35 -0.17 -8.29
N PRO A 90 -12.64 0.66 -7.26
CA PRO A 90 -12.57 0.21 -5.89
C PRO A 90 -13.77 -0.71 -5.60
N GLU A 91 -13.58 -2.00 -5.69
CA GLU A 91 -14.47 -2.96 -5.07
C GLU A 91 -14.13 -3.04 -3.57
N SER A 92 -15.11 -3.36 -2.75
CA SER A 92 -15.03 -3.21 -1.28
C SER A 92 -13.84 -3.93 -0.60
N SER A 93 -13.33 -5.00 -1.21
CA SER A 93 -12.15 -5.74 -0.76
C SER A 93 -10.85 -5.34 -1.45
N LEU A 94 -10.90 -4.47 -2.45
CA LEU A 94 -9.80 -4.24 -3.39
C LEU A 94 -9.10 -2.89 -3.18
N SER A 95 -9.52 -2.10 -2.18
CA SER A 95 -8.68 -1.02 -1.64
C SER A 95 -7.39 -1.57 -1.01
N GLN A 96 -7.36 -2.85 -0.65
CA GLN A 96 -6.26 -3.55 0.01
C GLN A 96 -5.43 -4.37 -0.99
N VAL A 97 -5.07 -3.76 -2.13
CA VAL A 97 -4.38 -4.47 -3.23
C VAL A 97 -3.02 -5.02 -2.81
N TYR A 98 -2.27 -4.28 -2.00
CA TYR A 98 -0.97 -4.74 -1.51
C TYR A 98 -1.09 -5.75 -0.38
N GLU A 99 -2.08 -5.60 0.49
CA GLU A 99 -2.31 -6.50 1.62
C GLU A 99 -2.66 -7.91 1.13
N TYR A 100 -3.63 -8.05 0.25
CA TYR A 100 -3.98 -9.34 -0.35
C TYR A 100 -2.91 -9.84 -1.32
N GLY A 101 -2.32 -8.93 -2.11
CA GLY A 101 -1.24 -9.26 -3.03
C GLY A 101 0.01 -9.78 -2.31
N MET A 102 0.33 -9.24 -1.14
CA MET A 102 1.43 -9.73 -0.30
C MET A 102 1.17 -11.16 0.16
N LEU A 103 -0.03 -11.45 0.69
CA LEU A 103 -0.41 -12.81 1.10
C LEU A 103 -0.23 -13.79 -0.07
N THR A 104 -0.78 -13.46 -1.24
CA THR A 104 -0.67 -14.30 -2.45
C THR A 104 0.78 -14.47 -2.88
N THR A 105 1.57 -13.41 -2.87
CA THR A 105 2.97 -13.42 -3.29
C THR A 105 3.83 -14.30 -2.39
N LEU A 106 3.56 -14.29 -1.08
CA LEU A 106 4.27 -15.11 -0.10
C LEU A 106 3.68 -16.52 0.07
N GLY A 107 2.67 -16.88 -0.72
CA GLY A 107 2.06 -18.21 -0.70
C GLY A 107 1.12 -18.48 0.46
N VAL A 108 0.70 -17.42 1.18
CA VAL A 108 -0.34 -17.51 2.21
C VAL A 108 -1.69 -17.70 1.52
N LYS A 109 -2.40 -18.76 1.88
CA LYS A 109 -3.68 -19.14 1.24
C LYS A 109 -4.90 -18.54 1.95
N ASN A 110 -4.76 -18.24 3.23
CA ASN A 110 -5.83 -17.68 4.04
C ASN A 110 -5.99 -16.18 3.77
N GLY A 111 -7.23 -15.70 3.80
CA GLY A 111 -7.51 -14.26 3.72
C GLY A 111 -7.23 -13.56 5.05
N ILE A 112 -7.22 -12.22 5.03
CA ILE A 112 -6.88 -11.35 6.18
C ILE A 112 -7.70 -11.72 7.43
N GLY A 113 -8.99 -12.04 7.27
CA GLY A 113 -9.89 -12.37 8.38
C GLY A 113 -9.68 -13.75 9.01
N SER A 114 -8.85 -14.61 8.41
CA SER A 114 -8.69 -16.03 8.79
C SER A 114 -7.23 -16.47 8.90
N LEU A 115 -6.29 -15.54 9.08
CA LEU A 115 -4.88 -15.84 9.24
C LEU A 115 -4.62 -16.71 10.46
N THR A 116 -3.84 -17.77 10.27
CA THR A 116 -3.41 -18.72 11.29
C THR A 116 -2.04 -18.32 11.86
N GLU A 117 -1.63 -18.95 12.95
CA GLU A 117 -0.30 -18.77 13.52
C GLU A 117 0.81 -19.10 12.51
N GLN A 118 0.61 -20.13 11.70
CA GLN A 118 1.55 -20.51 10.62
C GLN A 118 1.65 -19.41 9.56
N ASP A 119 0.54 -18.73 9.23
CA ASP A 119 0.55 -17.62 8.28
C ASP A 119 1.31 -16.43 8.84
N PHE A 120 1.10 -16.09 10.11
CA PHE A 120 1.88 -15.06 10.80
C PHE A 120 3.37 -15.40 10.86
N ALA A 121 3.72 -16.69 11.09
CA ALA A 121 5.11 -17.13 11.03
C ALA A 121 5.70 -16.97 9.63
N THR A 122 4.97 -17.31 8.58
CA THR A 122 5.36 -17.11 7.17
C THR A 122 5.62 -15.64 6.87
N LEU A 123 4.71 -14.75 7.31
CA LEU A 123 4.84 -13.31 7.12
C LEU A 123 6.07 -12.75 7.84
N ARG A 124 6.31 -13.15 9.10
CA ARG A 124 7.49 -12.73 9.87
C ARG A 124 8.82 -13.25 9.30
N GLY A 125 8.79 -14.44 8.66
CA GLY A 125 9.95 -15.05 8.03
C GLY A 125 10.18 -14.62 6.57
N ALA A 126 9.34 -13.73 6.02
CA ALA A 126 9.42 -13.29 4.63
C ALA A 126 10.76 -12.63 4.33
N ASN A 127 11.32 -12.92 3.16
CA ASN A 127 12.58 -12.36 2.67
C ASN A 127 12.65 -12.40 1.14
N GLY A 128 13.67 -11.74 0.56
CA GLY A 128 13.95 -11.80 -0.87
C GLY A 128 13.10 -10.88 -1.75
N ARG A 129 13.28 -11.00 -3.08
CA ARG A 129 12.53 -10.31 -4.13
C ARG A 129 11.57 -11.30 -4.78
N HIS A 130 10.34 -10.89 -5.01
CA HIS A 130 9.27 -11.70 -5.57
C HIS A 130 8.51 -10.89 -6.62
N SER A 131 8.05 -11.55 -7.69
CA SER A 131 7.08 -10.95 -8.60
C SER A 131 5.74 -10.79 -7.88
N PHE A 132 5.18 -9.58 -7.93
CA PHE A 132 3.92 -9.27 -7.27
C PHE A 132 2.78 -10.10 -7.87
N ARG A 133 2.05 -10.81 -7.03
CA ARG A 133 0.92 -11.64 -7.42
C ARG A 133 -0.40 -11.05 -6.96
N LEU A 134 -1.33 -10.96 -7.90
CA LEU A 134 -2.66 -10.46 -7.61
C LEU A 134 -3.50 -11.54 -6.92
N TYR A 135 -4.39 -11.12 -6.05
CA TYR A 135 -5.35 -11.98 -5.36
C TYR A 135 -6.63 -12.13 -6.21
N GLY A 136 -7.00 -13.37 -6.56
CA GLY A 136 -8.21 -13.65 -7.30
C GLY A 136 -8.31 -12.87 -8.61
N THR A 137 -9.39 -12.10 -8.78
CA THR A 137 -9.64 -11.23 -9.94
C THR A 137 -9.14 -9.80 -9.75
N ALA A 138 -8.35 -9.53 -8.70
CA ALA A 138 -7.78 -8.21 -8.45
C ALA A 138 -6.97 -7.71 -9.66
N ARG A 139 -6.94 -6.40 -9.83
CA ARG A 139 -6.13 -5.72 -10.84
C ARG A 139 -4.84 -5.19 -10.23
N LEU A 140 -3.90 -4.80 -11.07
CA LEU A 140 -2.74 -4.05 -10.63
C LEU A 140 -3.17 -2.78 -9.87
N PRO A 141 -2.33 -2.27 -8.95
CA PRO A 141 -2.52 -0.95 -8.38
C PRO A 141 -2.80 0.09 -9.47
N SER A 142 -3.54 1.14 -9.16
CA SER A 142 -3.85 2.19 -10.13
C SER A 142 -2.62 2.98 -10.49
N PHE A 143 -2.41 3.18 -11.79
CA PHE A 143 -1.39 4.04 -12.36
C PHE A 143 -2.05 5.36 -12.74
N VAL A 144 -1.55 6.46 -12.21
CA VAL A 144 -2.04 7.80 -12.55
C VAL A 144 -0.90 8.72 -12.96
N ALA A 145 -1.21 9.70 -13.78
CA ALA A 145 -0.30 10.80 -14.11
C ALA A 145 -1.07 12.13 -14.10
N PHE A 146 -0.33 13.21 -14.28
CA PHE A 146 -0.86 14.57 -14.37
C PHE A 146 -0.35 15.22 -15.65
N ASN A 147 -1.21 16.00 -16.33
CA ASN A 147 -0.73 16.89 -17.39
C ASN A 147 0.11 18.04 -16.78
N ASP A 148 -0.26 18.49 -15.57
CA ASP A 148 0.53 19.40 -14.75
C ASP A 148 0.49 18.91 -13.30
N GLU A 149 1.63 18.48 -12.73
CA GLU A 149 1.74 18.01 -11.34
C GLU A 149 1.37 19.09 -10.30
N ARG A 150 1.35 20.36 -10.68
CA ARG A 150 0.93 21.45 -9.81
C ARG A 150 -0.58 21.61 -9.74
N ASP A 151 -1.29 21.13 -10.76
CA ASP A 151 -2.75 21.14 -10.82
C ASP A 151 -3.31 19.71 -10.68
N PRO A 152 -3.78 19.31 -9.48
CA PRO A 152 -4.36 17.99 -9.26
C PRO A 152 -5.58 17.69 -10.11
N LYS A 153 -6.26 18.71 -10.67
CA LYS A 153 -7.42 18.52 -11.55
C LYS A 153 -7.05 17.93 -12.92
N THR A 154 -5.77 17.94 -13.26
CA THR A 154 -5.24 17.38 -14.51
C THR A 154 -4.89 15.89 -14.41
N ILE A 155 -5.28 15.23 -13.30
CA ILE A 155 -5.05 13.80 -13.08
C ILE A 155 -5.80 12.95 -14.11
N PHE A 156 -5.13 11.91 -14.59
CA PHE A 156 -5.72 10.87 -15.44
C PHE A 156 -5.16 9.49 -15.10
N GLU A 157 -5.95 8.46 -15.34
CA GLU A 157 -5.57 7.07 -15.13
C GLU A 157 -4.95 6.48 -16.40
N ILE A 158 -3.98 5.61 -16.22
CA ILE A 158 -3.27 4.93 -17.31
C ILE A 158 -3.34 3.43 -17.05
N PRO A 159 -3.99 2.64 -17.92
CA PRO A 159 -3.83 1.20 -17.88
C PRO A 159 -2.35 0.83 -18.12
N PRO A 160 -1.70 0.03 -17.25
CA PRO A 160 -0.28 -0.28 -17.40
C PRO A 160 0.13 -0.81 -18.78
N PRO A 161 -0.68 -1.65 -19.49
CA PRO A 161 -0.36 -2.08 -20.85
C PRO A 161 -0.37 -0.97 -21.90
N GLU A 162 -1.05 0.16 -21.61
CA GLU A 162 -1.20 1.29 -22.51
C GLU A 162 -0.18 2.41 -22.24
N LEU A 163 0.85 2.18 -21.43
CA LEU A 163 1.83 3.20 -21.08
C LEU A 163 2.47 3.85 -22.34
N ASP A 164 2.75 3.05 -23.37
CA ASP A 164 3.32 3.52 -24.66
C ASP A 164 2.42 4.50 -25.41
N ARG A 165 1.10 4.42 -25.21
CA ARG A 165 0.12 5.34 -25.80
C ARG A 165 0.20 6.74 -25.18
N TYR A 166 0.44 6.81 -23.88
CA TYR A 166 0.52 8.08 -23.14
C TYR A 166 1.94 8.64 -23.11
N PHE A 167 2.93 7.75 -23.05
CA PHE A 167 4.36 8.07 -23.02
C PHE A 167 5.08 7.26 -24.10
N PRO A 168 5.16 7.80 -25.34
CA PRO A 168 5.72 7.06 -26.47
C PRO A 168 7.10 6.47 -26.20
N GLY A 169 7.28 5.18 -26.52
CA GLY A 169 8.50 4.43 -26.25
C GLY A 169 8.63 3.87 -24.84
N VAL A 170 7.62 4.06 -23.97
CA VAL A 170 7.61 3.51 -22.61
C VAL A 170 6.76 2.24 -22.57
N ARG A 171 7.33 1.12 -22.09
CA ARG A 171 6.61 -0.14 -21.95
C ARG A 171 6.78 -0.67 -20.53
N PHE A 172 5.66 -0.82 -19.81
CA PHE A 172 5.62 -1.46 -18.52
C PHE A 172 6.07 -2.91 -18.61
N LYS A 173 6.83 -3.39 -17.63
CA LYS A 173 7.36 -4.76 -17.57
C LYS A 173 6.80 -5.55 -16.40
N SER A 174 7.04 -5.07 -15.19
CA SER A 174 6.64 -5.79 -13.98
C SER A 174 6.44 -4.85 -12.80
N LEU A 175 5.71 -5.38 -11.83
CA LEU A 175 5.68 -4.90 -10.46
C LEU A 175 6.20 -6.03 -9.59
N ASP A 176 7.25 -5.75 -8.81
CA ASP A 176 7.86 -6.69 -7.89
C ASP A 176 7.78 -6.14 -6.47
N ILE A 177 7.92 -7.02 -5.48
CA ILE A 177 8.16 -6.65 -4.10
C ILE A 177 9.50 -7.24 -3.64
N GLN A 178 10.21 -6.48 -2.83
CA GLN A 178 11.42 -6.94 -2.15
C GLN A 178 11.29 -6.67 -0.67
N ILE A 179 11.38 -7.71 0.14
CA ILE A 179 11.36 -7.58 1.59
C ILE A 179 12.61 -6.82 2.03
N THR A 180 12.45 -5.82 2.90
CA THR A 180 13.52 -4.90 3.30
C THR A 180 13.34 -4.37 4.71
N ASN A 181 14.42 -3.83 5.28
CA ASN A 181 14.39 -3.07 6.53
C ASN A 181 14.67 -1.56 6.31
N GLU A 182 14.71 -1.11 5.04
CA GLU A 182 14.89 0.30 4.71
C GLU A 182 13.75 1.16 5.32
N PRO A 183 13.98 2.44 5.64
CA PRO A 183 12.92 3.33 6.12
C PRO A 183 11.84 3.51 5.07
N LEU A 184 10.62 3.85 5.52
CA LEU A 184 9.51 4.18 4.62
C LEU A 184 9.90 5.35 3.71
N THR A 185 9.41 5.30 2.46
CA THR A 185 9.60 6.42 1.53
C THR A 185 8.65 7.55 1.89
N GLU A 186 9.16 8.80 1.92
CA GLU A 186 8.42 10.02 2.27
C GLU A 186 8.78 11.17 1.33
N LYS A 187 8.66 10.96 0.00
CA LYS A 187 9.03 11.94 -1.04
C LYS A 187 7.82 12.58 -1.72
N LEU A 188 6.65 11.96 -1.57
CA LEU A 188 5.48 12.31 -2.36
C LEU A 188 4.96 13.72 -2.06
N ARG A 189 4.97 14.14 -0.77
CA ARG A 189 4.54 15.49 -0.36
C ARG A 189 5.47 16.60 -0.82
N GLU A 190 6.74 16.28 -1.10
CA GLU A 190 7.68 17.22 -1.72
C GLU A 190 7.39 17.35 -3.21
N ARG A 191 7.12 16.23 -3.88
CA ARG A 191 6.82 16.16 -5.31
C ARG A 191 5.47 16.77 -5.65
N LEU A 192 4.45 16.50 -4.83
CA LEU A 192 3.07 16.97 -4.98
C LEU A 192 2.64 17.79 -3.76
N PRO A 193 3.04 19.09 -3.67
CA PRO A 193 2.83 19.92 -2.48
C PRO A 193 1.35 20.09 -2.07
N TRP A 194 0.42 19.99 -3.02
CA TRP A 194 -1.01 20.05 -2.77
C TRP A 194 -1.53 18.89 -1.91
N LEU A 195 -0.80 17.77 -1.80
CA LEU A 195 -1.10 16.67 -0.88
C LEU A 195 -1.03 17.07 0.59
N LYS A 196 -0.44 18.22 0.93
CA LYS A 196 -0.47 18.78 2.29
C LYS A 196 -1.89 19.18 2.70
N ASN A 197 -2.76 19.47 1.72
CA ASN A 197 -4.17 19.80 1.91
C ASN A 197 -5.07 18.56 1.66
N ALA A 198 -4.65 17.40 2.13
CA ALA A 198 -5.31 16.11 1.87
C ALA A 198 -6.79 16.05 2.25
N ASN A 199 -7.28 16.98 3.06
CA ASN A 199 -8.67 17.06 3.51
C ASN A 199 -9.58 17.91 2.61
N ASP A 200 -9.04 18.57 1.56
CA ASP A 200 -9.87 19.32 0.63
C ASP A 200 -10.63 18.34 -0.29
N PRO A 201 -11.97 18.24 -0.18
CA PRO A 201 -12.75 17.31 -1.00
C PRO A 201 -12.84 17.75 -2.47
N ASN A 202 -12.46 18.98 -2.80
CA ASN A 202 -12.59 19.56 -4.14
C ASN A 202 -11.24 19.60 -4.90
N ILE A 203 -10.22 19.01 -4.36
CA ILE A 203 -8.88 18.99 -4.97
C ILE A 203 -8.90 18.32 -6.35
N PHE A 204 -9.67 17.23 -6.49
CA PHE A 204 -9.86 16.53 -7.75
C PHE A 204 -11.19 16.87 -8.40
N PRO A 205 -11.33 16.75 -9.74
CA PRO A 205 -12.58 16.96 -10.42
C PRO A 205 -13.62 15.97 -9.91
N ARG A 206 -14.81 16.48 -9.58
CA ARG A 206 -15.95 15.64 -9.20
C ARG A 206 -17.11 15.90 -10.17
N ASP A 207 -17.68 14.82 -10.72
CA ASP A 207 -18.94 14.91 -11.45
C ASP A 207 -20.09 14.95 -10.44
N PRO A 208 -20.88 16.02 -10.39
CA PRO A 208 -22.08 16.08 -9.54
C PRO A 208 -23.09 14.96 -9.84
N ARG A 209 -23.01 14.36 -11.02
CA ARG A 209 -23.86 13.25 -11.46
C ARG A 209 -23.29 11.88 -11.08
N ALA A 210 -22.09 11.83 -10.52
CA ALA A 210 -21.41 10.60 -10.13
C ALA A 210 -22.21 9.75 -9.15
N THR A 211 -23.02 10.38 -8.28
CA THR A 211 -23.88 9.68 -7.30
C THR A 211 -24.94 8.79 -7.92
N ARG A 212 -25.20 8.90 -9.24
CA ARG A 212 -26.19 8.12 -9.97
C ARG A 212 -25.61 7.00 -10.82
N ARG A 213 -24.26 6.86 -10.87
CA ARG A 213 -23.57 5.83 -11.66
C ARG A 213 -22.92 4.81 -10.74
N PRO A 214 -22.86 3.53 -11.15
CA PRO A 214 -22.01 2.54 -10.47
C PRO A 214 -20.55 3.02 -10.40
N ASN A 215 -19.87 2.74 -9.31
CA ASN A 215 -18.47 3.12 -9.11
C ASN A 215 -17.55 2.58 -10.22
N SER A 216 -17.88 1.42 -10.79
CA SER A 216 -17.15 0.80 -11.91
C SER A 216 -17.19 1.60 -13.22
N GLU A 217 -18.15 2.53 -13.35
CA GLU A 217 -18.31 3.37 -14.55
C GLU A 217 -17.73 4.78 -14.39
N LEU A 218 -17.27 5.12 -13.18
CA LEU A 218 -16.71 6.44 -12.91
C LEU A 218 -15.22 6.45 -13.19
N PRO A 219 -14.68 7.50 -13.85
CA PRO A 219 -13.25 7.71 -13.94
C PRO A 219 -12.62 7.79 -12.55
N LEU A 220 -11.40 7.28 -12.40
CA LEU A 220 -10.67 7.33 -11.14
C LEU A 220 -10.59 8.75 -10.56
N SER A 221 -10.40 9.74 -11.40
CA SER A 221 -10.34 11.16 -11.02
C SER A 221 -11.55 11.65 -10.21
N HIS A 222 -12.72 11.01 -10.40
CA HIS A 222 -13.95 11.34 -9.67
C HIS A 222 -14.11 10.59 -8.34
N MET A 223 -13.30 9.57 -8.12
CA MET A 223 -13.37 8.69 -6.96
C MET A 223 -12.17 8.83 -6.04
N ILE A 224 -11.07 9.34 -6.59
CA ILE A 224 -9.83 9.49 -5.85
C ILE A 224 -9.93 10.64 -4.84
N THR A 225 -9.24 10.47 -3.74
CA THR A 225 -8.98 11.53 -2.77
C THR A 225 -7.47 11.60 -2.53
N PRO A 226 -6.93 12.72 -2.02
CA PRO A 226 -5.51 12.81 -1.70
C PRO A 226 -5.03 11.69 -0.77
N ALA A 227 -5.90 11.22 0.13
CA ALA A 227 -5.60 10.12 1.04
C ALA A 227 -5.27 8.81 0.30
N ARG A 228 -5.74 8.62 -0.94
CA ARG A 228 -5.48 7.41 -1.74
C ARG A 228 -4.06 7.33 -2.30
N PHE A 229 -3.29 8.41 -2.17
CA PHE A 229 -1.85 8.42 -2.46
C PHE A 229 -1.01 7.82 -1.32
N PHE A 230 -1.65 7.55 -0.19
CA PHE A 230 -1.01 6.97 1.00
C PHE A 230 -1.71 5.69 1.41
N GLY A 231 -0.98 4.82 2.12
CA GLY A 231 -1.59 3.73 2.86
C GLY A 231 -2.48 4.28 3.98
N ASP A 232 -3.46 3.52 4.41
CA ASP A 232 -4.46 3.88 5.43
C ASP A 232 -3.86 4.15 6.82
N GLY A 233 -2.66 3.63 7.07
CA GLY A 233 -1.87 3.86 8.27
C GLY A 233 -0.91 5.04 8.21
N SER A 234 -0.79 5.70 7.05
CA SER A 234 0.09 6.86 6.86
C SER A 234 -0.65 8.13 7.28
N ARG A 235 -0.13 8.85 8.26
CA ARG A 235 -0.68 10.13 8.75
C ARG A 235 0.30 11.26 8.54
#